data_1668eb36154cd1c50c585f4c1ba539c6
#
_entry.id   1668eb36154cd1c50c585f4c1ba539c6
#
_cell.length_a   1.000
_cell.length_b   1.000
_cell.length_c   1.000
_cell.angle_alpha   90.00
_cell.angle_beta   90.00
_cell.angle_gamma   90.00
#
_symmetry.space_group_name_H-M   'P 1'
#
loop_
_entity.id
_entity.type
_entity.pdbx_description
1 polymer ?
#
loop_
_entity_poly.entity_id
_entity_poly.type
_entity_poly.pdbx_seq_one_letter_code
_entity_poly.pdbx_strand_id
1 'polypeptide(L)'
;MHVLGRLMMGGVLMLVGAGSALAQGTPPPANPAAPPAQASPSTYSSSEIVVAGHRFFGAISRDLAQLVERAVSRWGQPNGYILGQEGGGAFVVGLRYGDGTLYTKNAGDRRVFWEGPSIGFDYGGDGARTMMLVYNLPRTEAIYRRFAGVDGSAYVIGGLDMTALTDSNIVVVPIRSGVGLRLGANIGYLKFTERATWNPF
;
A
#
# COMPACT_ATOMS: atom_id res chain seq x y z
N MET A 1 21.85 68.76 54.93
CA MET A 1 21.94 68.91 56.41
C MET A 1 22.35 67.55 56.98
N HIS A 2 23.56 67.50 57.43
CA HIS A 2 24.13 66.80 58.60
C HIS A 2 23.87 65.27 58.64
N VAL A 3 24.79 64.42 58.97
CA VAL A 3 26.19 64.46 59.45
C VAL A 3 26.50 63.03 59.87
N LEU A 4 27.76 62.59 59.58
CA LEU A 4 28.62 61.69 60.40
C LEU A 4 27.99 60.38 60.97
N GLY A 5 28.63 59.25 60.99
CA GLY A 5 30.07 58.92 61.04
C GLY A 5 30.29 57.73 61.91
N ARG A 6 31.45 57.10 61.78
CA ARG A 6 32.14 56.10 62.64
C ARG A 6 31.97 54.65 62.22
N LEU A 7 32.90 53.97 61.57
CA LEU A 7 34.29 53.54 62.00
C LEU A 7 34.29 52.72 63.29
N MET A 8 34.55 51.43 63.21
CA MET A 8 35.40 50.56 64.00
C MET A 8 35.35 49.13 63.39
N MET A 9 36.36 48.61 62.83
CA MET A 9 37.60 47.98 63.28
C MET A 9 37.34 46.71 64.13
N GLY A 10 37.80 45.57 63.64
CA GLY A 10 38.23 44.45 64.48
C GLY A 10 37.83 43.07 64.01
N GLY A 11 38.83 42.26 63.71
CA GLY A 11 38.70 40.84 63.88
C GLY A 11 39.08 39.99 62.63
N VAL A 12 40.38 39.83 62.43
CA VAL A 12 40.91 38.74 61.57
C VAL A 12 40.71 37.41 62.29
N LEU A 13 39.98 36.48 61.70
CA LEU A 13 40.04 35.07 62.08
C LEU A 13 40.30 34.25 60.84
N MET A 14 41.52 33.78 60.67
CA MET A 14 41.87 32.78 59.67
C MET A 14 41.31 31.44 60.08
N LEU A 15 40.39 30.88 59.28
CA LEU A 15 40.00 29.46 59.31
C LEU A 15 40.51 28.79 58.05
N VAL A 16 41.51 27.95 58.24
CA VAL A 16 42.01 27.04 57.23
C VAL A 16 40.94 25.95 57.01
N GLY A 17 40.18 26.09 55.95
CA GLY A 17 39.25 25.07 55.50
C GLY A 17 39.91 24.14 54.52
N ALA A 18 40.09 22.88 54.89
CA ALA A 18 40.55 21.81 53.97
C ALA A 18 39.56 21.63 52.85
N GLY A 19 39.92 22.00 51.63
CA GLY A 19 39.14 21.77 50.44
C GLY A 19 39.14 20.30 50.06
N SER A 20 38.01 19.61 50.23
CA SER A 20 37.78 18.29 49.65
C SER A 20 37.58 18.45 48.14
N ALA A 21 38.57 18.04 47.36
CA ALA A 21 38.47 17.94 45.92
C ALA A 21 37.46 16.83 45.57
N LEU A 22 36.26 17.24 45.14
CA LEU A 22 35.29 16.35 44.50
C LEU A 22 35.89 15.96 43.16
N ALA A 23 36.28 14.69 43.03
CA ALA A 23 36.66 14.10 41.74
C ALA A 23 35.44 14.16 40.81
N GLN A 24 35.44 15.04 39.84
CA GLN A 24 34.48 15.03 38.74
C GLN A 24 34.73 13.76 37.91
N GLY A 25 33.88 12.74 38.11
CA GLY A 25 33.89 11.57 37.25
C GLY A 25 33.61 12.00 35.80
N THR A 26 34.52 11.67 34.89
CA THR A 26 34.29 11.80 33.45
C THR A 26 33.01 11.06 33.07
N PRO A 27 32.07 11.70 32.36
CA PRO A 27 30.90 11.01 31.86
C PRO A 27 31.33 9.85 30.96
N PRO A 28 30.64 8.69 31.02
CA PRO A 28 30.96 7.58 30.13
C PRO A 28 30.84 8.01 28.67
N PRO A 29 31.69 7.47 27.76
CA PRO A 29 31.64 7.81 26.36
C PRO A 29 30.23 7.54 25.83
N ALA A 30 29.63 8.54 25.18
CA ALA A 30 28.34 8.42 24.54
C ALA A 30 28.40 7.27 23.53
N ASN A 31 27.55 6.27 23.72
CA ASN A 31 27.41 5.18 22.80
C ASN A 31 27.06 5.77 21.42
N PRO A 32 27.77 5.47 20.33
CA PRO A 32 27.43 5.98 19.02
C PRO A 32 25.96 5.65 18.74
N ALA A 33 25.16 6.69 18.47
CA ALA A 33 23.75 6.55 18.17
C ALA A 33 23.57 5.50 17.07
N ALA A 34 22.75 4.48 17.34
CA ALA A 34 22.44 3.48 16.33
C ALA A 34 21.93 4.19 15.05
N PRO A 35 22.35 3.76 13.86
CA PRO A 35 21.87 4.34 12.61
C PRO A 35 20.34 4.37 12.64
N PRO A 36 19.69 5.45 12.15
CA PRO A 36 18.24 5.49 12.11
C PRO A 36 17.73 4.25 11.37
N ALA A 37 16.82 3.52 12.00
CA ALA A 37 16.19 2.37 11.39
C ALA A 37 15.57 2.82 10.06
N GLN A 38 16.08 2.30 8.95
CA GLN A 38 15.52 2.59 7.63
C GLN A 38 14.08 2.10 7.63
N ALA A 39 13.13 3.01 7.47
CA ALA A 39 11.73 2.66 7.36
C ALA A 39 11.58 1.68 6.19
N SER A 40 10.99 0.51 6.45
CA SER A 40 10.72 -0.47 5.39
C SER A 40 9.88 0.19 4.29
N PRO A 41 10.20 -0.03 3.01
CA PRO A 41 9.48 0.60 1.92
C PRO A 41 7.98 0.26 2.02
N SER A 42 7.14 1.28 1.89
CA SER A 42 5.68 1.13 1.95
C SER A 42 5.08 0.58 0.64
N THR A 43 5.92 0.38 -0.38
CA THR A 43 5.55 -0.09 -1.72
C THR A 43 6.19 -1.43 -2.03
N TYR A 44 5.59 -2.14 -2.98
CA TYR A 44 6.11 -3.39 -3.54
C TYR A 44 6.93 -3.12 -4.79
N SER A 45 8.08 -3.75 -4.91
CA SER A 45 8.87 -3.76 -6.15
C SER A 45 8.18 -4.59 -7.23
N SER A 46 8.53 -4.35 -8.50
CA SER A 46 8.03 -5.17 -9.62
C SER A 46 8.32 -6.65 -9.43
N SER A 47 9.51 -7.01 -8.91
CA SER A 47 9.89 -8.38 -8.66
C SER A 47 9.04 -9.06 -7.58
N GLU A 48 8.70 -8.37 -6.49
CA GLU A 48 7.80 -8.90 -5.46
C GLU A 48 6.41 -9.18 -6.03
N ILE A 49 5.88 -8.26 -6.83
CA ILE A 49 4.59 -8.41 -7.50
C ILE A 49 4.61 -9.58 -8.50
N VAL A 50 5.65 -9.69 -9.32
CA VAL A 50 5.80 -10.80 -10.28
C VAL A 50 5.88 -12.13 -9.56
N VAL A 51 6.63 -12.25 -8.46
CA VAL A 51 6.71 -13.48 -7.66
C VAL A 51 5.36 -13.84 -7.04
N ALA A 52 4.63 -12.86 -6.49
CA ALA A 52 3.28 -13.09 -5.96
C ALA A 52 2.32 -13.57 -7.05
N GLY A 53 2.35 -12.94 -8.22
CA GLY A 53 1.54 -13.31 -9.38
C GLY A 53 1.89 -14.69 -9.93
N HIS A 54 3.17 -15.05 -10.01
CA HIS A 54 3.57 -16.40 -10.45
C HIS A 54 3.00 -17.51 -9.55
N ARG A 55 3.08 -17.32 -8.24
CA ARG A 55 2.50 -18.27 -7.30
C ARG A 55 0.98 -18.38 -7.45
N PHE A 56 0.33 -17.28 -7.80
CA PHE A 56 -1.11 -17.20 -7.92
C PHE A 56 -1.62 -17.73 -9.26
N PHE A 57 -1.04 -17.30 -10.39
CA PHE A 57 -1.47 -17.72 -11.74
C PHE A 57 -0.86 -19.05 -12.20
N GLY A 58 0.27 -19.46 -11.61
CA GLY A 58 1.06 -20.60 -12.08
C GLY A 58 2.10 -20.19 -13.12
N ALA A 59 2.29 -20.97 -14.19
CA ALA A 59 3.41 -20.84 -15.14
C ALA A 59 3.34 -19.64 -16.13
N ILE A 60 2.51 -18.65 -15.92
CA ILE A 60 2.34 -17.47 -16.82
C ILE A 60 3.39 -16.39 -16.50
N SER A 61 4.66 -16.68 -16.74
CA SER A 61 5.72 -15.86 -16.15
C SER A 61 6.12 -14.64 -16.95
N ARG A 62 6.26 -14.74 -18.26
CA ARG A 62 6.77 -13.65 -19.09
C ARG A 62 5.73 -12.56 -19.34
N ASP A 63 4.52 -12.96 -19.66
CA ASP A 63 3.44 -12.03 -19.99
C ASP A 63 2.97 -11.24 -18.78
N LEU A 64 2.92 -11.90 -17.61
CA LEU A 64 2.65 -11.23 -16.34
C LEU A 64 3.74 -10.19 -16.01
N ALA A 65 5.02 -10.53 -16.18
CA ALA A 65 6.11 -9.59 -15.95
C ALA A 65 5.99 -8.35 -16.83
N GLN A 66 5.66 -8.51 -18.11
CA GLN A 66 5.45 -7.38 -19.03
C GLN A 66 4.26 -6.50 -18.61
N LEU A 67 3.15 -7.09 -18.14
CA LEU A 67 2.01 -6.33 -17.63
C LEU A 67 2.38 -5.54 -16.36
N VAL A 68 3.09 -6.18 -15.43
CA VAL A 68 3.55 -5.53 -14.19
C VAL A 68 4.52 -4.38 -14.52
N GLU A 69 5.50 -4.59 -15.40
CA GLU A 69 6.41 -3.54 -15.84
C GLU A 69 5.67 -2.36 -16.49
N ARG A 70 4.68 -2.65 -17.32
CA ARG A 70 3.86 -1.61 -17.94
C ARG A 70 3.04 -0.84 -16.91
N ALA A 71 2.46 -1.51 -15.95
CA ALA A 71 1.73 -0.88 -14.86
C ALA A 71 2.66 0.00 -14.00
N VAL A 72 3.83 -0.53 -13.61
CA VAL A 72 4.81 0.19 -12.80
C VAL A 72 5.40 1.39 -13.55
N SER A 73 5.66 1.27 -14.84
CA SER A 73 6.15 2.40 -15.67
C SER A 73 5.14 3.55 -15.75
N ARG A 74 3.84 3.25 -15.66
CA ARG A 74 2.78 4.26 -15.80
C ARG A 74 2.33 4.85 -14.46
N TRP A 75 2.25 4.04 -13.40
CA TRP A 75 1.69 4.44 -12.10
C TRP A 75 2.68 4.34 -10.94
N GLY A 76 3.92 3.93 -11.19
CA GLY A 76 4.92 3.73 -10.13
C GLY A 76 4.78 2.38 -9.43
N GLN A 77 5.39 2.26 -8.26
CA GLN A 77 5.30 1.04 -7.45
C GLN A 77 3.98 0.98 -6.68
N PRO A 78 3.24 -0.14 -6.73
CA PRO A 78 2.01 -0.28 -5.97
C PRO A 78 2.30 -0.36 -4.46
N ASN A 79 1.40 0.18 -3.65
CA ASN A 79 1.47 0.05 -2.20
C ASN A 79 0.52 -1.01 -1.63
N GLY A 80 -0.22 -1.68 -2.50
CA GLY A 80 -1.00 -2.86 -2.20
C GLY A 80 -1.24 -3.71 -3.45
N TYR A 81 -1.65 -4.95 -3.26
CA TYR A 81 -2.18 -5.79 -4.32
C TYR A 81 -3.27 -6.72 -3.80
N ILE A 82 -4.19 -7.10 -4.67
CA ILE A 82 -5.28 -8.02 -4.36
C ILE A 82 -5.08 -9.30 -5.14
N LEU A 83 -5.24 -10.44 -4.48
CA LEU A 83 -5.33 -11.75 -5.12
C LEU A 83 -6.70 -12.34 -4.85
N GLY A 84 -7.39 -12.79 -5.89
CA GLY A 84 -8.73 -13.32 -5.73
C GLY A 84 -9.28 -13.95 -7.00
N GLN A 85 -10.54 -14.27 -6.94
CA GLN A 85 -11.27 -14.93 -8.03
C GLN A 85 -12.46 -14.05 -8.43
N GLU A 86 -12.74 -14.03 -9.72
CA GLU A 86 -13.85 -13.30 -10.30
C GLU A 86 -14.73 -14.30 -11.07
N GLY A 87 -16.00 -14.36 -10.74
CA GLY A 87 -16.98 -15.17 -11.44
C GLY A 87 -18.05 -14.29 -12.07
N GLY A 88 -18.50 -14.64 -13.28
CA GLY A 88 -19.74 -14.16 -13.87
C GLY A 88 -20.87 -15.09 -13.47
N GLY A 89 -21.90 -14.61 -12.78
CA GLY A 89 -23.08 -15.42 -12.51
C GLY A 89 -23.81 -15.73 -13.82
N ALA A 90 -23.93 -16.99 -14.17
CA ALA A 90 -24.70 -17.45 -15.35
C ALA A 90 -26.17 -17.02 -15.31
N PHE A 91 -26.62 -16.51 -14.17
CA PHE A 91 -28.01 -16.07 -13.96
C PHE A 91 -28.22 -14.57 -14.04
N VAL A 92 -27.14 -13.76 -14.06
CA VAL A 92 -27.24 -12.29 -14.16
C VAL A 92 -26.37 -11.82 -15.32
N VAL A 93 -26.98 -11.75 -16.48
CA VAL A 93 -26.34 -11.20 -17.70
C VAL A 93 -25.83 -9.80 -17.42
N GLY A 94 -24.53 -9.59 -17.61
CA GLY A 94 -23.92 -8.25 -17.51
C GLY A 94 -23.35 -7.88 -16.16
N LEU A 95 -23.28 -8.78 -15.18
CA LEU A 95 -22.64 -8.53 -13.88
C LEU A 95 -21.51 -9.52 -13.59
N ARG A 96 -20.48 -9.05 -12.91
CA ARG A 96 -19.39 -9.86 -12.36
C ARG A 96 -19.27 -9.60 -10.87
N TYR A 97 -18.85 -10.63 -10.17
CA TYR A 97 -18.62 -10.63 -8.74
C TYR A 97 -17.27 -11.28 -8.48
N GLY A 98 -16.56 -10.78 -7.51
CA GLY A 98 -15.32 -11.41 -7.09
C GLY A 98 -15.05 -11.18 -5.62
N ASP A 99 -14.11 -11.97 -5.12
CA ASP A 99 -13.63 -11.84 -3.76
C ASP A 99 -12.13 -12.18 -3.69
N GLY A 100 -11.46 -11.64 -2.70
CA GLY A 100 -10.04 -11.85 -2.54
C GLY A 100 -9.48 -11.23 -1.27
N THR A 101 -8.17 -11.17 -1.22
CA THR A 101 -7.42 -10.56 -0.12
C THR A 101 -6.57 -9.42 -0.66
N LEU A 102 -6.73 -8.24 -0.08
CA LEU A 102 -5.84 -7.10 -0.23
C LEU A 102 -4.64 -7.30 0.69
N TYR A 103 -3.45 -7.29 0.13
CA TYR A 103 -2.16 -7.35 0.83
C TYR A 103 -1.52 -5.98 0.84
N THR A 104 -1.05 -5.53 2.01
CA THR A 104 -0.28 -4.29 2.16
C THR A 104 0.95 -4.55 3.03
N LYS A 105 2.05 -3.81 2.80
CA LYS A 105 3.28 -4.01 3.61
C LYS A 105 3.14 -3.57 5.05
N ASN A 106 2.37 -2.51 5.31
CA ASN A 106 2.39 -1.82 6.60
C ASN A 106 1.02 -1.73 7.30
N ALA A 107 -0.06 -2.14 6.63
CA ALA A 107 -1.42 -2.01 7.15
C ALA A 107 -2.16 -3.35 7.30
N GLY A 108 -1.44 -4.46 7.12
CA GLY A 108 -1.99 -5.82 7.21
C GLY A 108 -2.84 -6.22 6.01
N ASP A 109 -3.38 -7.42 6.09
CA ASP A 109 -4.19 -8.02 5.03
C ASP A 109 -5.68 -7.81 5.31
N ARG A 110 -6.47 -7.63 4.24
CA ARG A 110 -7.90 -7.36 4.36
C ARG A 110 -8.70 -8.15 3.33
N ARG A 111 -9.77 -8.80 3.75
CA ARG A 111 -10.72 -9.40 2.83
C ARG A 111 -11.47 -8.32 2.07
N VAL A 112 -11.62 -8.50 0.77
CA VAL A 112 -12.33 -7.57 -0.11
C VAL A 112 -13.25 -8.34 -1.04
N PHE A 113 -14.39 -7.73 -1.34
CA PHE A 113 -15.34 -8.19 -2.35
C PHE A 113 -15.48 -7.09 -3.39
N TRP A 114 -15.74 -7.46 -4.63
CA TRP A 114 -16.00 -6.49 -5.68
C TRP A 114 -17.11 -6.94 -6.61
N GLU A 115 -17.75 -5.97 -7.20
CA GLU A 115 -18.82 -6.14 -8.15
C GLU A 115 -18.79 -5.05 -9.21
N GLY A 116 -19.32 -5.35 -10.38
CA GLY A 116 -19.38 -4.38 -11.47
C GLY A 116 -20.03 -4.93 -12.73
N PRO A 117 -20.21 -4.10 -13.75
CA PRO A 117 -20.73 -4.57 -15.02
C PRO A 117 -19.74 -5.52 -15.70
N SER A 118 -20.28 -6.55 -16.34
CA SER A 118 -19.53 -7.47 -17.21
C SER A 118 -20.05 -7.30 -18.63
N ILE A 119 -19.18 -6.91 -19.55
CA ILE A 119 -19.51 -6.89 -20.96
C ILE A 119 -18.98 -8.20 -21.55
N GLY A 120 -19.87 -9.19 -21.65
CA GLY A 120 -19.60 -10.46 -22.32
C GLY A 120 -19.80 -11.69 -21.45
N PHE A 121 -19.89 -12.82 -22.11
CA PHE A 121 -20.05 -14.13 -21.48
C PHE A 121 -18.69 -14.77 -21.26
N ASP A 122 -18.26 -14.92 -20.01
CA ASP A 122 -17.23 -15.89 -19.67
C ASP A 122 -17.90 -17.28 -19.58
N TYR A 123 -17.73 -18.05 -20.63
CA TYR A 123 -18.17 -19.44 -20.65
C TYR A 123 -17.08 -20.29 -19.98
N GLY A 124 -17.22 -20.49 -18.70
CA GLY A 124 -16.35 -21.38 -17.93
C GLY A 124 -16.81 -21.40 -16.48
N GLY A 125 -17.23 -22.55 -15.99
CA GLY A 125 -17.69 -22.74 -14.60
C GLY A 125 -16.60 -22.51 -13.53
N ASP A 126 -15.35 -22.28 -13.95
CA ASP A 126 -14.23 -21.95 -13.09
C ASP A 126 -13.94 -20.45 -13.19
N GLY A 127 -14.15 -19.72 -12.11
CA GLY A 127 -13.92 -18.28 -12.07
C GLY A 127 -12.51 -17.87 -12.52
N ALA A 128 -12.40 -16.71 -13.15
CA ALA A 128 -11.12 -16.15 -13.57
C ALA A 128 -10.26 -15.75 -12.35
N ARG A 129 -9.00 -16.16 -12.32
CA ARG A 129 -8.05 -15.64 -11.34
C ARG A 129 -7.75 -14.19 -11.66
N THR A 130 -7.83 -13.35 -10.65
CA THR A 130 -7.65 -11.91 -10.78
C THR A 130 -6.62 -11.43 -9.77
N MET A 131 -5.58 -10.77 -10.27
CA MET A 131 -4.63 -9.99 -9.47
C MET A 131 -4.89 -8.53 -9.76
N MET A 132 -4.98 -7.69 -8.72
CA MET A 132 -5.13 -6.25 -8.91
C MET A 132 -3.99 -5.51 -8.23
N LEU A 133 -3.29 -4.64 -8.94
CA LEU A 133 -2.29 -3.74 -8.34
C LEU A 133 -3.01 -2.51 -7.80
N VAL A 134 -2.63 -2.07 -6.61
CA VAL A 134 -3.27 -0.92 -5.94
C VAL A 134 -2.22 0.15 -5.67
N TYR A 135 -2.52 1.38 -6.09
CA TYR A 135 -1.63 2.52 -6.00
C TYR A 135 -2.26 3.63 -5.17
N ASN A 136 -1.43 4.33 -4.43
CA ASN A 136 -1.80 5.50 -3.63
C ASN A 136 -2.92 5.22 -2.61
N LEU A 137 -3.01 3.99 -2.11
CA LEU A 137 -3.97 3.63 -1.07
C LEU A 137 -3.52 4.21 0.27
N PRO A 138 -4.21 5.20 0.85
CA PRO A 138 -3.76 5.86 2.08
C PRO A 138 -4.00 5.02 3.33
N ARG A 139 -5.01 4.15 3.32
CA ARG A 139 -5.38 3.18 4.36
C ARG A 139 -6.23 2.08 3.74
N THR A 140 -6.27 0.90 4.35
CA THR A 140 -6.96 -0.27 3.79
C THR A 140 -8.45 -0.04 3.54
N GLU A 141 -9.13 0.71 4.41
CA GLU A 141 -10.55 1.01 4.29
C GLU A 141 -10.88 1.90 3.09
N ALA A 142 -9.90 2.65 2.59
CA ALA A 142 -10.08 3.52 1.43
C ALA A 142 -10.31 2.75 0.11
N ILE A 143 -10.12 1.41 0.11
CA ILE A 143 -10.46 0.57 -1.04
C ILE A 143 -11.98 0.42 -1.24
N TYR A 144 -12.80 0.52 -0.17
CA TYR A 144 -14.25 0.27 -0.23
C TYR A 144 -15.01 1.43 -0.86
N ARG A 145 -14.89 1.52 -2.18
CA ARG A 145 -15.53 2.56 -3.00
C ARG A 145 -15.69 2.08 -4.45
N ARG A 146 -16.18 2.95 -5.30
CA ARG A 146 -16.38 2.68 -6.72
C ARG A 146 -15.24 3.31 -7.52
N PHE A 147 -14.59 2.50 -8.35
CA PHE A 147 -13.51 2.92 -9.25
C PHE A 147 -14.01 2.86 -10.68
N ALA A 148 -13.89 3.96 -11.41
CA ALA A 148 -14.27 4.05 -12.81
C ALA A 148 -13.10 3.69 -13.74
N GLY A 149 -13.41 3.14 -14.91
CA GLY A 149 -12.41 2.80 -15.91
C GLY A 149 -11.69 4.02 -16.47
N VAL A 150 -10.39 3.86 -16.74
CA VAL A 150 -9.56 4.88 -17.39
C VAL A 150 -9.47 4.56 -18.88
N ASP A 151 -9.91 5.47 -19.73
CA ASP A 151 -9.84 5.30 -21.18
C ASP A 151 -8.41 5.07 -21.67
N GLY A 152 -8.26 4.17 -22.65
CA GLY A 152 -6.96 3.84 -23.23
C GLY A 152 -5.99 3.10 -22.29
N SER A 153 -6.47 2.60 -21.14
CA SER A 153 -5.65 1.83 -20.20
C SER A 153 -5.67 0.31 -20.46
N ALA A 154 -6.56 -0.17 -21.30
CA ALA A 154 -6.69 -1.60 -21.59
C ALA A 154 -5.47 -2.13 -22.38
N TYR A 155 -4.96 -3.28 -21.95
CA TYR A 155 -3.85 -3.97 -22.58
C TYR A 155 -4.01 -5.47 -22.45
N VAL A 156 -3.69 -6.21 -23.52
CA VAL A 156 -3.84 -7.68 -23.56
C VAL A 156 -2.54 -8.30 -24.06
N ILE A 157 -2.04 -9.32 -23.37
CA ILE A 157 -0.88 -10.12 -23.77
C ILE A 157 -0.97 -11.53 -23.17
N GLY A 158 -0.67 -12.55 -23.99
CA GLY A 158 -0.47 -13.93 -23.52
C GLY A 158 -1.64 -14.55 -22.76
N GLY A 159 -2.89 -14.16 -23.08
CA GLY A 159 -4.07 -14.63 -22.36
C GLY A 159 -4.36 -13.93 -21.04
N LEU A 160 -3.60 -12.87 -20.75
CA LEU A 160 -3.87 -11.95 -19.65
C LEU A 160 -4.41 -10.63 -20.19
N ASP A 161 -5.35 -10.02 -19.52
CA ASP A 161 -5.81 -8.66 -19.74
C ASP A 161 -5.51 -7.75 -18.54
N MET A 162 -5.31 -6.47 -18.83
CA MET A 162 -5.09 -5.43 -17.85
C MET A 162 -5.91 -4.19 -18.21
N THR A 163 -6.53 -3.59 -17.19
CA THR A 163 -7.25 -2.31 -17.33
C THR A 163 -7.04 -1.49 -16.07
N ALA A 164 -6.91 -0.18 -16.15
CA ALA A 164 -6.84 0.66 -14.97
C ALA A 164 -8.20 1.25 -14.62
N LEU A 165 -8.46 1.35 -13.34
CA LEU A 165 -9.62 1.96 -12.73
C LEU A 165 -9.15 3.01 -11.73
N THR A 166 -9.87 4.11 -11.59
CA THR A 166 -9.51 5.18 -10.66
C THR A 166 -10.70 5.72 -9.89
N ASP A 167 -10.43 6.13 -8.68
CA ASP A 167 -11.27 7.04 -7.91
C ASP A 167 -10.38 8.00 -7.14
N SER A 168 -10.55 9.30 -7.42
CA SER A 168 -9.66 10.34 -6.89
C SER A 168 -8.19 10.05 -7.23
N ASN A 169 -7.33 9.89 -6.23
CA ASN A 169 -5.91 9.58 -6.41
C ASN A 169 -5.57 8.07 -6.36
N ILE A 170 -6.53 7.22 -5.99
CA ILE A 170 -6.30 5.78 -5.90
C ILE A 170 -6.48 5.17 -7.27
N VAL A 171 -5.52 4.34 -7.68
CA VAL A 171 -5.61 3.58 -8.94
C VAL A 171 -5.60 2.10 -8.61
N VAL A 172 -6.51 1.35 -9.22
CA VAL A 172 -6.58 -0.11 -9.17
C VAL A 172 -6.40 -0.64 -10.57
N VAL A 173 -5.49 -1.58 -10.74
CA VAL A 173 -5.16 -2.17 -12.05
C VAL A 173 -5.40 -3.67 -12.01
N PRO A 174 -6.61 -4.15 -12.34
CA PRO A 174 -6.89 -5.57 -12.50
C PRO A 174 -6.06 -6.19 -13.63
N ILE A 175 -5.45 -7.34 -13.33
CA ILE A 175 -4.80 -8.25 -14.27
C ILE A 175 -5.55 -9.58 -14.13
N ARG A 176 -6.14 -10.08 -15.19
CA ARG A 176 -6.98 -11.28 -15.20
C ARG A 176 -6.41 -12.33 -16.12
N SER A 177 -6.61 -13.60 -15.73
CA SER A 177 -6.39 -14.74 -16.60
C SER A 177 -7.75 -15.31 -17.02
N GLY A 178 -7.93 -15.57 -18.30
CA GLY A 178 -9.15 -16.17 -18.79
C GLY A 178 -9.15 -16.34 -20.31
N VAL A 179 -9.79 -17.37 -20.80
CA VAL A 179 -9.96 -17.65 -22.24
C VAL A 179 -11.16 -16.86 -22.74
N GLY A 180 -10.96 -15.58 -22.90
CA GLY A 180 -12.01 -14.72 -23.42
C GLY A 180 -11.40 -13.40 -23.83
N LEU A 181 -10.55 -13.44 -24.87
CA LEU A 181 -10.01 -12.22 -25.50
C LEU A 181 -11.15 -11.32 -25.97
N ARG A 182 -11.54 -10.40 -25.11
CA ARG A 182 -12.40 -9.30 -25.51
C ARG A 182 -11.58 -8.02 -25.49
N LEU A 183 -10.99 -7.78 -26.65
CA LEU A 183 -10.41 -6.49 -26.98
C LEU A 183 -11.45 -5.41 -26.72
N GLY A 184 -11.19 -4.57 -25.71
CA GLY A 184 -11.98 -3.37 -25.48
C GLY A 184 -13.19 -3.49 -24.54
N ALA A 185 -13.29 -4.51 -23.72
CA ALA A 185 -14.24 -4.48 -22.62
C ALA A 185 -13.85 -3.35 -21.63
N ASN A 186 -14.30 -2.15 -21.93
CA ASN A 186 -14.27 -1.05 -20.97
C ASN A 186 -15.04 -1.51 -19.74
N ILE A 187 -14.30 -1.80 -18.68
CA ILE A 187 -14.89 -1.99 -17.36
C ILE A 187 -15.41 -0.63 -16.97
N GLY A 188 -16.71 -0.41 -17.04
CA GLY A 188 -17.30 0.87 -16.68
C GLY A 188 -16.93 1.25 -15.25
N TYR A 189 -16.97 0.30 -14.31
CA TYR A 189 -16.53 0.48 -12.93
C TYR A 189 -16.36 -0.84 -12.19
N LEU A 190 -15.66 -0.81 -11.04
CA LEU A 190 -15.71 -1.81 -9.97
C LEU A 190 -16.07 -1.12 -8.66
N LYS A 191 -17.00 -1.70 -7.91
CA LYS A 191 -17.35 -1.28 -6.55
C LYS A 191 -16.79 -2.32 -5.58
N PHE A 192 -15.95 -1.86 -4.65
CA PHE A 192 -15.40 -2.71 -3.59
C PHE A 192 -16.22 -2.57 -2.32
N THR A 193 -16.41 -3.70 -1.62
CA THR A 193 -17.20 -3.79 -0.39
C THR A 193 -16.51 -4.69 0.64
N GLU A 194 -16.84 -4.48 1.94
CA GLU A 194 -16.32 -5.31 3.03
C GLU A 194 -16.99 -6.70 3.10
N ARG A 195 -18.19 -6.80 2.57
CA ARG A 195 -19.02 -8.01 2.59
C ARG A 195 -19.55 -8.27 1.18
N ALA A 196 -19.81 -9.51 0.89
CA ALA A 196 -20.47 -9.89 -0.36
C ALA A 196 -21.83 -9.18 -0.45
N THR A 197 -22.04 -8.43 -1.52
CA THR A 197 -23.30 -7.78 -1.85
C THR A 197 -23.73 -8.19 -3.24
N TRP A 198 -25.04 -8.06 -3.53
CA TRP A 198 -25.63 -8.37 -4.83
C TRP A 198 -26.17 -7.12 -5.51
N ASN A 199 -25.77 -5.96 -5.03
CA ASN A 199 -26.21 -4.66 -5.56
C ASN A 199 -24.99 -3.86 -6.05
N PRO A 200 -24.65 -3.93 -7.33
CA PRO A 200 -23.51 -3.19 -7.92
C PRO A 200 -23.78 -1.68 -8.03
N PHE A 201 -24.99 -1.21 -7.79
CA PHE A 201 -25.39 0.20 -7.92
C PHE A 201 -25.25 1.01 -6.63
#